data_c1c7ff08cdaf1ef4ab474a33fc70410f
#
_entry.id   c1c7ff08cdaf1ef4ab474a33fc70410f
#
_cell.length_a   1.000
_cell.length_b   1.000
_cell.length_c   1.000
_cell.angle_alpha   90.00
_cell.angle_beta   90.00
_cell.angle_gamma   90.00
#
_symmetry.space_group_name_H-M   'P 1'
#
loop_
_entity.id
_entity.type
_entity.pdbx_description
1 polymer ?
#
loop_
_entity_poly.entity_id
_entity_poly.type
_entity_poly.pdbx_seq_one_letter_code
_entity_poly.pdbx_strand_id
1 'polypeptide(L)'
;MNEKCRFLCQIDNDVWIGTGAILVCGHKALHIGNGAVIAAGAVVTKDVPPYAVVAGNPAKIVRYRFSQETVQRLQEMKWWNKDVQWIRKNVPLFSTPQLFIKGKC
;
A
#
# COMPACT_ATOMS: atom_id res chain seq x y z
N MET A 1 -25.68 -3.42 -12.44
CA MET A 1 -25.98 -2.05 -12.09
C MET A 1 -24.77 -1.19 -12.10
N ASN A 2 -24.87 -0.12 -12.83
CA ASN A 2 -23.72 0.75 -12.97
C ASN A 2 -23.38 1.50 -11.71
N GLU A 3 -24.41 1.84 -10.95
CA GLU A 3 -24.18 2.56 -9.69
C GLU A 3 -23.30 1.77 -8.74
N LYS A 4 -23.39 0.47 -8.79
CA LYS A 4 -22.57 -0.35 -7.91
C LYS A 4 -21.10 -0.18 -8.14
N CYS A 5 -20.71 0.16 -9.36
CA CYS A 5 -19.29 0.29 -9.70
C CYS A 5 -18.69 1.58 -9.17
N ARG A 6 -19.51 2.53 -8.75
CA ARG A 6 -19.00 3.80 -8.25
C ARG A 6 -18.31 3.68 -6.91
N PHE A 7 -18.68 2.67 -6.15
CA PHE A 7 -18.24 2.55 -4.76
C PHE A 7 -17.37 1.35 -4.58
N LEU A 8 -16.45 1.19 -5.51
CA LEU A 8 -15.51 0.09 -5.45
C LEU A 8 -14.35 0.41 -4.54
N CYS A 9 -13.74 -0.63 -4.03
CA CYS A 9 -12.50 -0.53 -3.29
C CYS A 9 -11.37 -0.81 -4.25
N GLN A 10 -10.54 0.20 -4.50
CA GLN A 10 -9.37 0.04 -5.35
C GLN A 10 -8.17 -0.24 -4.48
N ILE A 11 -7.58 -1.39 -4.65
CA ILE A 11 -6.40 -1.80 -3.89
C ILE A 11 -5.23 -1.87 -4.85
N ASP A 12 -4.23 -1.03 -4.60
CA ASP A 12 -3.06 -0.95 -5.45
C ASP A 12 -2.12 -2.14 -5.20
N ASN A 13 -0.88 -2.01 -5.62
CA ASN A 13 0.07 -3.11 -5.58
C ASN A 13 0.73 -3.26 -4.22
N ASP A 14 1.08 -4.50 -3.87
CA ASP A 14 1.85 -4.82 -2.67
C ASP A 14 1.18 -4.36 -1.37
N VAL A 15 -0.14 -4.41 -1.33
CA VAL A 15 -0.90 -4.07 -0.13
C VAL A 15 -1.04 -5.30 0.74
N TRP A 16 -0.82 -5.13 2.05
CA TRP A 16 -0.99 -6.20 3.01
C TRP A 16 -2.20 -5.93 3.87
N ILE A 17 -3.13 -6.85 3.91
CA ILE A 17 -4.37 -6.70 4.65
C ILE A 17 -4.44 -7.78 5.72
N GLY A 18 -4.50 -7.36 6.98
CA GLY A 18 -4.53 -8.28 8.10
C GLY A 18 -5.88 -8.94 8.27
N THR A 19 -5.87 -10.03 9.02
CA THR A 19 -7.06 -10.82 9.26
C THR A 19 -8.15 -9.99 9.91
N GLY A 20 -9.37 -10.13 9.40
CA GLY A 20 -10.52 -9.46 9.99
C GLY A 20 -10.63 -7.98 9.70
N ALA A 21 -9.77 -7.45 8.84
CA ALA A 21 -9.89 -6.05 8.45
C ALA A 21 -11.15 -5.84 7.62
N ILE A 22 -11.76 -4.67 7.78
CA ILE A 22 -12.99 -4.31 7.08
C ILE A 22 -12.72 -3.04 6.29
N LEU A 23 -13.01 -3.07 4.99
CA LEU A 23 -12.87 -1.91 4.12
C LEU A 23 -14.26 -1.39 3.81
N VAL A 24 -14.53 -0.17 4.23
CA VAL A 24 -15.88 0.42 4.12
C VAL A 24 -15.94 1.31 2.89
N CYS A 25 -16.73 0.93 1.90
CA CYS A 25 -16.92 1.68 0.66
C CYS A 25 -18.36 2.17 0.58
N GLY A 26 -18.79 2.96 1.58
CA GLY A 26 -20.20 3.31 1.70
C GLY A 26 -20.71 4.26 0.64
N HIS A 27 -20.24 5.49 0.68
CA HIS A 27 -20.76 6.54 -0.19
C HIS A 27 -19.83 6.90 -1.32
N LYS A 28 -18.62 6.41 -1.31
CA LYS A 28 -17.64 6.71 -2.35
C LYS A 28 -16.63 5.59 -2.41
N ALA A 29 -15.88 5.56 -3.50
CA ALA A 29 -14.83 4.58 -3.67
C ALA A 29 -13.75 4.77 -2.60
N LEU A 30 -13.16 3.66 -2.20
CA LEU A 30 -12.07 3.65 -1.23
C LEU A 30 -10.79 3.26 -1.96
N HIS A 31 -9.72 3.99 -1.72
CA HIS A 31 -8.45 3.74 -2.40
C HIS A 31 -7.37 3.40 -1.38
N ILE A 32 -6.77 2.24 -1.57
CA ILE A 32 -5.66 1.77 -0.73
C ILE A 32 -4.41 1.84 -1.58
N GLY A 33 -3.47 2.69 -1.17
CA GLY A 33 -2.29 2.98 -1.98
C GLY A 33 -1.25 1.87 -1.97
N ASN A 34 -0.32 1.96 -2.90
CA ASN A 34 0.73 0.97 -3.04
C ASN A 34 1.49 0.74 -1.74
N GLY A 35 1.73 -0.52 -1.42
CA GLY A 35 2.54 -0.87 -0.26
C GLY A 35 1.93 -0.57 1.10
N ALA A 36 0.66 -0.20 1.15
CA ALA A 36 -0.01 0.07 2.42
C ALA A 36 -0.16 -1.21 3.24
N VAL A 37 -0.22 -1.05 4.55
CA VAL A 37 -0.44 -2.16 5.48
C VAL A 37 -1.68 -1.83 6.30
N ILE A 38 -2.64 -2.74 6.28
CA ILE A 38 -3.86 -2.62 7.06
C ILE A 38 -3.81 -3.67 8.15
N ALA A 39 -3.75 -3.21 9.39
CA ALA A 39 -3.59 -4.11 10.53
C ALA A 39 -4.81 -5.00 10.71
N ALA A 40 -4.59 -6.13 11.37
CA ALA A 40 -5.68 -7.05 11.67
C ALA A 40 -6.79 -6.33 12.45
N GLY A 41 -8.03 -6.58 12.06
CA GLY A 41 -9.18 -6.00 12.73
C GLY A 41 -9.43 -4.53 12.48
N ALA A 42 -8.64 -3.89 11.63
CA ALA A 42 -8.83 -2.47 11.33
C ALA A 42 -10.11 -2.26 10.52
N VAL A 43 -10.77 -1.12 10.77
CA VAL A 43 -11.97 -0.75 10.01
C VAL A 43 -11.63 0.52 9.24
N VAL A 44 -11.36 0.35 7.95
CA VAL A 44 -10.85 1.42 7.09
C VAL A 44 -12.02 2.16 6.47
N THR A 45 -12.14 3.44 6.77
CA THR A 45 -13.23 4.28 6.29
C THR A 45 -12.77 5.40 5.38
N LYS A 46 -11.45 5.56 5.23
CA LYS A 46 -10.86 6.62 4.41
C LYS A 46 -9.75 6.04 3.57
N ASP A 47 -9.40 6.74 2.49
CA ASP A 47 -8.29 6.34 1.65
C ASP A 47 -7.02 6.15 2.47
N VAL A 48 -6.21 5.21 2.06
CA VAL A 48 -4.93 4.92 2.73
C VAL A 48 -3.81 5.32 1.79
N PRO A 49 -2.95 6.26 2.22
CA PRO A 49 -1.85 6.69 1.36
C PRO A 49 -0.84 5.57 1.14
N PRO A 50 -0.04 5.68 0.09
CA PRO A 50 0.99 4.68 -0.18
C PRO A 50 1.93 4.49 1.01
N TYR A 51 2.23 3.24 1.31
CA TYR A 51 3.16 2.83 2.36
C TYR A 51 2.78 3.27 3.75
N ALA A 52 1.51 3.65 3.96
CA ALA A 52 1.01 3.94 5.29
C ALA A 52 0.61 2.66 6.00
N VAL A 53 0.79 2.64 7.31
CA VAL A 53 0.32 1.56 8.17
C VAL A 53 -0.86 2.11 8.95
N VAL A 54 -2.04 1.48 8.78
CA VAL A 54 -3.25 1.92 9.47
C VAL A 54 -3.74 0.83 10.40
N ALA A 55 -4.38 1.24 11.51
CA ALA A 55 -4.89 0.31 12.51
C ALA A 55 -6.04 0.95 13.26
N GLY A 56 -6.88 0.10 13.84
CA GLY A 56 -7.95 0.55 14.73
C GLY A 56 -9.30 0.66 14.06
N ASN A 57 -10.27 1.14 14.83
CA ASN A 57 -11.66 1.32 14.41
C ASN A 57 -12.17 2.65 14.95
N PRO A 58 -12.35 3.69 14.11
CA PRO A 58 -11.95 3.73 12.71
C PRO A 58 -10.43 3.70 12.56
N ALA A 59 -9.96 3.13 11.46
CA ALA A 59 -8.53 2.99 11.23
C ALA A 59 -7.89 4.36 11.03
N LYS A 60 -6.72 4.52 11.62
CA LYS A 60 -5.93 5.74 11.49
C LYS A 60 -4.50 5.38 11.16
N ILE A 61 -3.80 6.30 10.53
CA ILE A 61 -2.40 6.10 10.18
C ILE A 61 -1.60 6.09 11.47
N VAL A 62 -0.93 4.98 11.75
CA VAL A 62 -0.07 4.89 12.94
C VAL A 62 1.37 5.20 12.61
N ARG A 63 1.78 4.97 11.36
CA ARG A 63 3.09 5.36 10.85
C ARG A 63 3.14 5.10 9.36
N TYR A 64 4.22 5.55 8.73
CA TYR A 64 4.56 5.16 7.37
C TYR A 64 5.68 4.15 7.43
N ARG A 65 5.70 3.24 6.47
CA ARG A 65 6.76 2.23 6.41
C ARG A 65 8.12 2.85 6.17
N PHE A 66 8.15 3.95 5.43
CA PHE A 66 9.38 4.62 5.03
C PHE A 66 9.19 6.12 5.08
N SER A 67 10.28 6.89 4.96
CA SER A 67 10.19 8.34 4.86
C SER A 67 9.43 8.74 3.61
N GLN A 68 8.92 9.96 3.59
CA GLN A 68 8.15 10.45 2.44
C GLN A 68 8.99 10.46 1.17
N GLU A 69 10.26 10.81 1.29
CA GLU A 69 11.14 10.80 0.13
C GLU A 69 11.30 9.37 -0.41
N THR A 70 11.50 8.41 0.47
CA THR A 70 11.64 7.01 0.08
C THR A 70 10.36 6.50 -0.57
N VAL A 71 9.21 6.85 -0.01
CA VAL A 71 7.91 6.45 -0.56
C VAL A 71 7.78 6.96 -1.98
N GLN A 72 8.09 8.23 -2.20
CA GLN A 72 7.99 8.81 -3.53
C GLN A 72 8.89 8.08 -4.53
N ARG A 73 10.11 7.78 -4.13
CA ARG A 73 11.04 7.07 -5.01
C ARG A 73 10.58 5.67 -5.34
N LEU A 74 10.03 4.95 -4.36
CA LEU A 74 9.49 3.62 -4.60
C LEU A 74 8.33 3.66 -5.58
N GLN A 75 7.47 4.68 -5.44
CA GLN A 75 6.36 4.86 -6.37
C GLN A 75 6.86 5.11 -7.79
N GLU A 76 7.89 5.94 -7.93
CA GLU A 76 8.46 6.26 -9.24
C GLU A 76 9.11 5.06 -9.88
N MET A 77 9.77 4.22 -9.08
CA MET A 77 10.43 3.03 -9.60
C MET A 77 9.46 1.98 -10.10
N LYS A 78 8.27 1.92 -9.50
CA LYS A 78 7.27 0.91 -9.83
C LYS A 78 7.87 -0.49 -9.85
N TRP A 79 8.56 -0.83 -8.77
CA TRP A 79 9.32 -2.07 -8.69
C TRP A 79 8.45 -3.32 -8.94
N TRP A 80 7.18 -3.25 -8.62
CA TRP A 80 6.26 -4.37 -8.83
C TRP A 80 6.03 -4.68 -10.32
N ASN A 81 6.43 -3.77 -11.21
CA ASN A 81 6.32 -3.97 -12.65
C ASN A 81 7.61 -4.53 -13.24
N LYS A 82 8.63 -4.75 -12.43
CA LYS A 82 9.88 -5.32 -12.92
C LYS A 82 9.70 -6.81 -13.18
N ASP A 83 10.55 -7.38 -14.03
CA ASP A 83 10.42 -8.78 -14.33
C ASP A 83 10.87 -9.65 -13.15
N VAL A 84 10.59 -10.95 -13.25
CA VAL A 84 10.83 -11.88 -12.16
C VAL A 84 12.31 -11.93 -11.80
N GLN A 85 13.18 -11.90 -12.79
CA GLN A 85 14.60 -11.98 -12.52
C GLN A 85 15.10 -10.75 -11.76
N TRP A 86 14.61 -9.58 -12.14
CA TRP A 86 14.96 -8.35 -11.45
C TRP A 86 14.51 -8.41 -9.99
N ILE A 87 13.26 -8.84 -9.77
CA ILE A 87 12.71 -8.93 -8.42
C ILE A 87 13.53 -9.91 -7.58
N ARG A 88 13.82 -11.09 -8.14
CA ARG A 88 14.57 -12.12 -7.42
C ARG A 88 15.94 -11.62 -7.03
N LYS A 89 16.59 -10.89 -7.93
CA LYS A 89 17.92 -10.37 -7.69
C LYS A 89 17.92 -9.33 -6.58
N ASN A 90 16.83 -8.61 -6.42
CA ASN A 90 16.76 -7.47 -5.50
C ASN A 90 15.98 -7.74 -4.21
N VAL A 91 15.50 -8.95 -4.02
CA VAL A 91 14.74 -9.31 -2.82
C VAL A 91 15.47 -8.93 -1.53
N PRO A 92 16.79 -9.19 -1.39
CA PRO A 92 17.46 -8.83 -0.14
C PRO A 92 17.44 -7.34 0.18
N LEU A 93 17.21 -6.49 -0.82
CA LEU A 93 17.19 -5.03 -0.62
C LEU A 93 15.83 -4.50 -0.22
N PHE A 94 14.79 -5.34 -0.27
CA PHE A 94 13.44 -4.90 0.04
C PHE A 94 13.26 -4.48 1.49
N SER A 95 14.10 -4.97 2.38
CA SER A 95 14.05 -4.57 3.79
C SER A 95 14.82 -3.28 4.06
N THR A 96 15.60 -2.82 3.09
CA THR A 96 16.36 -1.57 3.19
C THR A 96 16.14 -0.76 1.92
N PRO A 97 15.01 -0.05 1.83
CA PRO A 97 14.64 0.63 0.58
C PRO A 97 15.66 1.64 0.08
N GLN A 98 16.42 2.26 0.99
CA GLN A 98 17.43 3.22 0.57
C GLN A 98 18.50 2.57 -0.29
N LEU A 99 18.94 1.37 0.09
CA LEU A 99 19.91 0.64 -0.70
C LEU A 99 19.30 0.18 -2.02
N PHE A 100 18.04 -0.25 -1.96
CA PHE A 100 17.30 -0.67 -3.15
C PHE A 100 17.28 0.43 -4.19
N ILE A 101 16.94 1.64 -3.75
CA ILE A 101 16.86 2.79 -4.65
C ILE A 101 18.23 3.15 -5.19
N LYS A 102 19.23 3.22 -4.32
CA LYS A 102 20.57 3.59 -4.73
C LYS A 102 21.20 2.57 -5.66
N GLY A 103 20.94 1.30 -5.40
CA GLY A 103 21.54 0.26 -6.18
C GLY A 103 20.93 0.07 -7.56
N LYS A 104 19.76 0.66 -7.78
CA LYS A 104 19.02 0.44 -9.03
C LYS A 104 18.90 1.67 -9.89
N CYS A 105 19.27 2.78 -9.38
CA CYS A 105 19.22 4.03 -10.15
C CYS A 105 20.43 4.24 -11.05
#